data_518b8393a1c17d1a28dfa6e401491a0e
#
_entry.id   518b8393a1c17d1a28dfa6e401491a0e
#
_cell.length_a   1.000
_cell.length_b   1.000
_cell.length_c   1.000
_cell.angle_alpha   90.00
_cell.angle_beta   90.00
_cell.angle_gamma   90.00
#
_symmetry.space_group_name_H-M   'P 1'
#
loop_
_entity.id
_entity.type
_entity.pdbx_description
1 polymer ?
#
loop_
_entity_poly.entity_id
_entity_poly.type
_entity_poly.pdbx_seq_one_letter_code
_entity_poly.pdbx_strand_id
1 'polypeptide(L)'
;MTVLEKATWPEEKIIRTTLAKLPEDMEAAGITKTALIIVSPALGSIYEKSKLYDAAFATEYRGATEIALPAGIRRVLLITCSVRGYATMQKLAKKLENISGAEIIAKVKCEALPEVSMKETVKACVDEYFEQVDAIVFVTASGIAVRSVAEHLTHKSKDPAIVCMDELGKHVISLVSGHAGGANALTQMLADVMWATPVITTATDVEGRFSIDDYAREHNLVVTDWTKAKAISSEVLAAGAEPVRVNEAEVLQEEEKNACEICKEQKSTGIDVGKIENDGCGNRVDGCENRIDGCKNRVDACENGLDVQRLQIGSYQVVITPQDVSVDAQTLQLIPRCIVAGVGCKKGMPVDKIEHAVQEAFAKAGLRIEALCAVASIDLKKEEVGLQEFCEIRNVPFETYAAEELQAVLGTYSASEFVSGVTGVDNVCERSAVKYASEHGANDGELLLRKQAQDGVTVALAYVCSE
;
A
#
# COMPACT_ATOMS: atom_id res chain seq x y z
N MET A 1 -27.41 -35.13 -17.44
CA MET A 1 -28.28 -34.49 -16.44
C MET A 1 -27.74 -34.72 -15.04
N THR A 2 -28.13 -33.90 -14.09
CA THR A 2 -27.73 -34.03 -12.70
C THR A 2 -28.98 -33.97 -11.82
N VAL A 3 -29.04 -34.82 -10.81
CA VAL A 3 -30.07 -34.78 -9.76
C VAL A 3 -29.39 -34.31 -8.48
N LEU A 4 -29.96 -33.32 -7.83
CA LEU A 4 -29.49 -32.71 -6.61
C LEU A 4 -30.59 -32.82 -5.54
N GLU A 5 -30.40 -33.70 -4.55
CA GLU A 5 -31.31 -33.86 -3.43
C GLU A 5 -30.81 -33.03 -2.24
N LYS A 6 -31.68 -32.30 -1.55
CA LYS A 6 -31.41 -31.51 -0.35
C LYS A 6 -30.23 -30.55 -0.53
N ALA A 7 -30.22 -29.79 -1.65
CA ALA A 7 -29.19 -28.80 -1.92
C ALA A 7 -28.85 -27.96 -0.69
N THR A 8 -27.56 -27.81 -0.37
CA THR A 8 -27.03 -27.05 0.77
C THR A 8 -27.29 -27.63 2.17
N TRP A 9 -27.91 -28.79 2.27
CA TRP A 9 -28.10 -29.50 3.54
C TRP A 9 -26.94 -30.45 3.83
N PRO A 10 -26.65 -30.82 5.10
CA PRO A 10 -25.61 -31.78 5.43
C PRO A 10 -25.76 -33.15 4.71
N GLU A 11 -27.01 -33.53 4.35
CA GLU A 11 -27.33 -34.77 3.67
C GLU A 11 -27.48 -34.60 2.15
N GLU A 12 -26.87 -33.54 1.57
CA GLU A 12 -26.91 -33.31 0.13
C GLU A 12 -26.40 -34.52 -0.65
N LYS A 13 -27.15 -34.93 -1.70
CA LYS A 13 -26.72 -35.95 -2.65
C LYS A 13 -26.75 -35.38 -4.06
N ILE A 14 -25.68 -35.63 -4.78
CA ILE A 14 -25.56 -35.25 -6.20
C ILE A 14 -25.29 -36.51 -7.01
N ILE A 15 -26.20 -36.82 -7.94
CA ILE A 15 -26.00 -37.90 -8.92
C ILE A 15 -25.98 -37.36 -10.34
N ARG A 16 -25.06 -37.88 -11.16
CA ARG A 16 -24.99 -37.57 -12.57
C ARG A 16 -25.48 -38.82 -13.35
N THR A 17 -26.47 -38.61 -14.19
CA THR A 17 -27.12 -39.71 -14.90
C THR A 17 -27.58 -39.28 -16.30
N THR A 18 -28.17 -40.20 -17.05
CA THR A 18 -28.82 -39.95 -18.32
C THR A 18 -30.34 -40.08 -18.15
N LEU A 19 -31.12 -39.54 -19.08
CA LEU A 19 -32.58 -39.61 -19.01
C LEU A 19 -33.07 -41.10 -18.94
N ALA A 20 -32.41 -41.98 -19.67
CA ALA A 20 -32.76 -43.41 -19.72
C ALA A 20 -32.51 -44.16 -18.40
N LYS A 21 -31.49 -43.73 -17.61
CA LYS A 21 -31.12 -44.37 -16.33
C LYS A 21 -31.65 -43.63 -15.11
N LEU A 22 -32.33 -42.51 -15.31
CA LEU A 22 -32.78 -41.66 -14.21
C LEU A 22 -33.59 -42.38 -13.14
N PRO A 23 -34.61 -43.21 -13.46
CA PRO A 23 -35.42 -43.91 -12.47
C PRO A 23 -34.57 -44.88 -11.64
N GLU A 24 -33.73 -45.68 -12.29
CA GLU A 24 -32.88 -46.70 -11.66
C GLU A 24 -31.85 -46.04 -10.72
N ASP A 25 -31.19 -44.98 -11.19
CA ASP A 25 -30.14 -44.28 -10.40
C ASP A 25 -30.75 -43.52 -9.23
N MET A 26 -31.94 -42.95 -9.36
CA MET A 26 -32.66 -42.31 -8.25
C MET A 26 -33.10 -43.32 -7.21
N GLU A 27 -33.61 -44.49 -7.61
CA GLU A 27 -33.99 -45.58 -6.72
C GLU A 27 -32.77 -46.10 -5.97
N ALA A 28 -31.68 -46.37 -6.68
CA ALA A 28 -30.42 -46.83 -6.06
C ALA A 28 -29.84 -45.82 -5.07
N ALA A 29 -30.00 -44.53 -5.32
CA ALA A 29 -29.57 -43.48 -4.39
C ALA A 29 -30.56 -43.17 -3.25
N GLY A 30 -31.77 -43.83 -3.26
CA GLY A 30 -32.84 -43.62 -2.31
C GLY A 30 -33.46 -42.21 -2.38
N ILE A 31 -33.43 -41.57 -3.56
CA ILE A 31 -33.97 -40.24 -3.78
C ILE A 31 -35.45 -40.33 -4.17
N THR A 32 -36.33 -39.95 -3.27
CA THR A 32 -37.78 -40.05 -3.48
C THR A 32 -38.51 -38.70 -3.46
N LYS A 33 -37.90 -37.68 -2.89
CA LYS A 33 -38.50 -36.33 -2.76
C LYS A 33 -37.40 -35.28 -2.60
N THR A 34 -37.78 -34.00 -2.68
CA THR A 34 -36.90 -32.85 -2.39
C THR A 34 -35.67 -32.82 -3.30
N ALA A 35 -35.82 -33.23 -4.57
CA ALA A 35 -34.76 -33.28 -5.54
C ALA A 35 -35.00 -32.34 -6.71
N LEU A 36 -33.96 -31.64 -7.16
CA LEU A 36 -33.93 -30.82 -8.37
C LEU A 36 -33.27 -31.65 -9.50
N ILE A 37 -33.95 -31.79 -10.62
CA ILE A 37 -33.44 -32.45 -11.80
C ILE A 37 -33.01 -31.39 -12.83
N ILE A 38 -31.71 -31.31 -13.10
CA ILE A 38 -31.14 -30.35 -14.03
C ILE A 38 -30.77 -31.07 -15.32
N VAL A 39 -31.37 -30.63 -16.42
CA VAL A 39 -31.09 -31.13 -17.77
C VAL A 39 -30.49 -29.98 -18.58
N SER A 40 -29.19 -30.03 -18.85
CA SER A 40 -28.53 -29.00 -19.62
C SER A 40 -27.27 -29.53 -20.29
N PRO A 41 -26.97 -29.11 -21.54
CA PRO A 41 -25.65 -29.33 -22.15
C PRO A 41 -24.49 -28.75 -21.33
N ALA A 42 -24.72 -27.70 -20.53
CA ALA A 42 -23.74 -27.08 -19.67
C ALA A 42 -23.24 -27.98 -18.51
N LEU A 43 -23.93 -29.10 -18.24
CA LEU A 43 -23.47 -30.12 -17.28
C LEU A 43 -22.37 -31.04 -17.84
N GLY A 44 -21.99 -30.86 -19.09
CA GLY A 44 -20.87 -31.56 -19.73
C GLY A 44 -19.50 -31.03 -19.25
N SER A 45 -18.46 -31.75 -19.67
CA SER A 45 -17.07 -31.41 -19.32
C SER A 45 -16.50 -30.19 -20.07
N ILE A 46 -17.18 -29.74 -21.12
CA ILE A 46 -16.77 -28.62 -21.97
C ILE A 46 -17.90 -27.60 -21.98
N TYR A 47 -17.69 -26.49 -21.28
CA TYR A 47 -18.62 -25.36 -21.29
C TYR A 47 -17.82 -24.05 -21.15
N GLU A 48 -18.31 -23.00 -21.77
CA GLU A 48 -17.83 -21.64 -21.51
C GLU A 48 -18.59 -21.05 -20.32
N LYS A 49 -17.85 -20.42 -19.41
CA LYS A 49 -18.46 -19.70 -18.28
C LYS A 49 -19.23 -18.49 -18.81
N SER A 50 -20.38 -18.19 -18.20
CA SER A 50 -21.18 -17.03 -18.56
C SER A 50 -20.41 -15.74 -18.32
N LYS A 51 -20.27 -14.91 -19.32
CA LYS A 51 -19.68 -13.56 -19.19
C LYS A 51 -20.53 -12.61 -18.36
N LEU A 52 -21.79 -12.96 -18.09
CA LEU A 52 -22.70 -12.10 -17.31
C LEU A 52 -22.17 -11.78 -15.90
N TYR A 53 -21.39 -12.67 -15.32
CA TYR A 53 -20.77 -12.51 -14.00
C TYR A 53 -19.30 -12.11 -14.07
N ASP A 54 -18.76 -11.88 -15.26
CA ASP A 54 -17.41 -11.36 -15.44
C ASP A 54 -17.39 -9.87 -15.02
N ALA A 55 -16.50 -9.50 -14.11
CA ALA A 55 -16.36 -8.12 -13.63
C ALA A 55 -16.05 -7.15 -14.78
N ALA A 56 -15.27 -7.57 -15.77
CA ALA A 56 -14.92 -6.79 -16.94
C ALA A 56 -16.04 -6.74 -18.01
N PHE A 57 -17.18 -7.46 -17.82
CA PHE A 57 -18.28 -7.46 -18.76
C PHE A 57 -19.32 -6.40 -18.43
N ALA A 58 -19.39 -5.34 -19.25
CA ALA A 58 -20.41 -4.31 -19.14
C ALA A 58 -21.74 -4.78 -19.75
N THR A 59 -22.84 -4.39 -19.10
CA THR A 59 -24.20 -4.52 -19.62
C THR A 59 -24.85 -3.13 -19.59
N GLU A 60 -26.02 -2.95 -20.19
CA GLU A 60 -26.78 -1.69 -20.11
C GLU A 60 -27.19 -1.32 -18.68
N TYR A 61 -27.15 -2.29 -17.74
CA TYR A 61 -27.51 -2.12 -16.32
C TYR A 61 -26.30 -2.16 -15.37
N ARG A 62 -25.11 -2.53 -15.86
CA ARG A 62 -23.88 -2.62 -15.06
C ARG A 62 -22.67 -2.25 -15.89
N GLY A 63 -21.96 -1.19 -15.50
CA GLY A 63 -20.65 -0.87 -16.05
C GLY A 63 -19.64 -2.01 -15.79
N ALA A 64 -18.63 -2.12 -16.65
CA ALA A 64 -17.48 -2.96 -16.35
C ALA A 64 -16.79 -2.43 -15.06
N THR A 65 -16.48 -3.33 -14.15
CA THR A 65 -15.59 -2.97 -13.03
C THR A 65 -14.17 -2.87 -13.59
N GLU A 66 -13.54 -1.74 -13.40
CA GLU A 66 -12.14 -1.58 -13.78
C GLU A 66 -11.29 -2.51 -12.93
N ILE A 67 -10.57 -3.42 -13.58
CA ILE A 67 -9.64 -4.32 -12.91
C ILE A 67 -8.32 -3.56 -12.75
N ALA A 68 -7.86 -3.39 -11.53
CA ALA A 68 -6.57 -2.77 -11.21
C ALA A 68 -5.66 -3.76 -10.50
N LEU A 69 -4.35 -3.58 -10.64
CA LEU A 69 -3.39 -4.27 -9.77
C LEU A 69 -3.56 -3.77 -8.32
N PRO A 70 -3.31 -4.64 -7.33
CA PRO A 70 -3.32 -4.20 -5.93
C PRO A 70 -2.37 -3.04 -5.69
N ALA A 71 -2.70 -2.17 -4.76
CA ALA A 71 -1.87 -1.03 -4.39
C ALA A 71 -0.42 -1.46 -4.11
N GLY A 72 0.55 -0.70 -4.62
CA GLY A 72 1.98 -1.01 -4.49
C GLY A 72 2.53 -2.00 -5.52
N ILE A 73 1.70 -2.63 -6.36
CA ILE A 73 2.13 -3.54 -7.42
C ILE A 73 1.96 -2.86 -8.78
N ARG A 74 3.07 -2.71 -9.52
CA ARG A 74 3.11 -2.15 -10.88
C ARG A 74 3.87 -3.04 -11.85
N ARG A 75 5.01 -3.60 -11.42
CA ARG A 75 5.87 -4.48 -12.23
C ARG A 75 5.67 -5.93 -11.82
N VAL A 76 5.20 -6.76 -12.74
CA VAL A 76 4.87 -8.17 -12.48
C VAL A 76 5.69 -9.07 -13.40
N LEU A 77 6.50 -9.96 -12.82
CA LEU A 77 7.22 -10.99 -13.53
C LEU A 77 6.39 -12.27 -13.58
N LEU A 78 6.07 -12.75 -14.77
CA LEU A 78 5.44 -14.04 -15.00
C LEU A 78 6.47 -15.07 -15.43
N ILE A 79 6.53 -16.22 -14.75
CA ILE A 79 7.48 -17.30 -15.05
C ILE A 79 6.74 -18.62 -15.26
N THR A 80 7.11 -19.37 -16.31
CA THR A 80 6.61 -20.73 -16.54
C THR A 80 7.69 -21.67 -17.06
N CYS A 81 7.49 -22.99 -16.87
CA CYS A 81 8.44 -24.04 -17.22
C CYS A 81 7.87 -25.12 -18.15
N SER A 82 6.67 -24.95 -18.68
CA SER A 82 6.05 -25.98 -19.54
C SER A 82 5.21 -25.37 -20.66
N VAL A 83 4.94 -26.17 -21.69
CA VAL A 83 4.07 -25.78 -22.80
C VAL A 83 2.66 -25.39 -22.34
N ARG A 84 2.13 -26.15 -21.38
CA ARG A 84 0.78 -25.88 -20.84
C ARG A 84 0.75 -24.62 -19.99
N GLY A 85 1.74 -24.47 -19.12
CA GLY A 85 1.92 -23.25 -18.32
C GLY A 85 2.12 -22.02 -19.21
N TYR A 86 2.82 -22.15 -20.34
CA TYR A 86 2.98 -21.06 -21.30
C TYR A 86 1.64 -20.60 -21.90
N ALA A 87 0.78 -21.53 -22.30
CA ALA A 87 -0.54 -21.19 -22.81
C ALA A 87 -1.42 -20.48 -21.75
N THR A 88 -1.31 -20.88 -20.47
CA THR A 88 -2.01 -20.24 -19.35
C THR A 88 -1.40 -18.86 -19.06
N MET A 89 -0.08 -18.75 -19.02
CA MET A 89 0.63 -17.48 -18.84
C MET A 89 0.28 -16.46 -19.91
N GLN A 90 0.21 -16.85 -21.19
CA GLN A 90 -0.20 -15.96 -22.27
C GLN A 90 -1.63 -15.42 -22.09
N LYS A 91 -2.56 -16.28 -21.65
CA LYS A 91 -3.94 -15.84 -21.35
C LYS A 91 -3.95 -14.83 -20.20
N LEU A 92 -3.16 -15.06 -19.16
CA LEU A 92 -3.02 -14.16 -18.04
C LEU A 92 -2.40 -12.83 -18.48
N ALA A 93 -1.25 -12.86 -19.15
CA ALA A 93 -0.54 -11.66 -19.63
C ALA A 93 -1.47 -10.77 -20.47
N LYS A 94 -2.20 -11.36 -21.42
CA LYS A 94 -3.17 -10.61 -22.25
C LYS A 94 -4.26 -9.92 -21.42
N LYS A 95 -4.67 -10.49 -20.29
CA LYS A 95 -5.68 -9.89 -19.41
C LYS A 95 -5.07 -8.76 -18.57
N LEU A 96 -3.82 -8.91 -18.15
CA LEU A 96 -3.08 -7.92 -17.37
C LEU A 96 -2.61 -6.73 -18.23
N GLU A 97 -2.29 -6.92 -19.51
CA GLU A 97 -1.91 -5.84 -20.44
C GLU A 97 -2.97 -4.74 -20.59
N ASN A 98 -4.24 -5.05 -20.31
CA ASN A 98 -5.32 -4.08 -20.35
C ASN A 98 -5.45 -3.25 -19.06
N ILE A 99 -4.65 -3.55 -18.03
CA ILE A 99 -4.66 -2.81 -16.77
C ILE A 99 -3.73 -1.60 -16.88
N SER A 100 -4.28 -0.42 -16.66
CA SER A 100 -3.51 0.83 -16.72
C SER A 100 -2.36 0.85 -15.71
N GLY A 101 -1.16 1.22 -16.17
CA GLY A 101 0.04 1.34 -15.33
C GLY A 101 0.70 0.00 -14.94
N ALA A 102 0.26 -1.13 -15.51
CA ALA A 102 0.89 -2.44 -15.30
C ALA A 102 2.04 -2.67 -16.29
N GLU A 103 3.23 -3.01 -15.78
CA GLU A 103 4.36 -3.52 -16.57
C GLU A 103 4.46 -5.03 -16.39
N ILE A 104 4.24 -5.78 -17.46
CA ILE A 104 4.23 -7.26 -17.42
C ILE A 104 5.45 -7.80 -18.14
N ILE A 105 6.29 -8.52 -17.40
CA ILE A 105 7.49 -9.19 -17.91
C ILE A 105 7.21 -10.69 -17.94
N ALA A 106 7.26 -11.32 -19.11
CA ALA A 106 6.98 -12.75 -19.27
C ALA A 106 8.26 -13.52 -19.61
N LYS A 107 8.59 -14.56 -18.85
CA LYS A 107 9.77 -15.41 -19.01
C LYS A 107 9.37 -16.90 -19.07
N VAL A 108 9.95 -17.62 -19.99
CA VAL A 108 9.67 -19.05 -20.24
C VAL A 108 10.96 -19.84 -20.16
N LYS A 109 10.94 -20.95 -19.42
CA LYS A 109 12.03 -21.94 -19.42
C LYS A 109 11.47 -23.31 -19.84
N CYS A 110 11.42 -23.57 -21.14
CA CYS A 110 10.85 -24.81 -21.68
C CYS A 110 11.60 -25.25 -22.93
N GLU A 111 12.23 -26.43 -22.88
CA GLU A 111 12.99 -26.98 -23.99
C GLU A 111 12.10 -27.30 -25.20
N ALA A 112 10.81 -27.60 -24.98
CA ALA A 112 9.85 -27.84 -26.04
C ALA A 112 9.38 -26.57 -26.78
N LEU A 113 9.82 -25.37 -26.32
CA LEU A 113 9.49 -24.07 -26.90
C LEU A 113 10.79 -23.26 -27.12
N PRO A 114 11.72 -23.74 -27.94
CA PRO A 114 13.07 -23.15 -28.06
C PRO A 114 13.05 -21.70 -28.54
N GLU A 115 12.06 -21.29 -29.31
CA GLU A 115 11.91 -19.93 -29.87
C GLU A 115 11.59 -18.86 -28.83
N VAL A 116 10.96 -19.25 -27.70
CA VAL A 116 10.58 -18.32 -26.61
C VAL A 116 11.25 -18.66 -25.28
N SER A 117 11.98 -19.80 -25.22
CA SER A 117 12.65 -20.25 -24.01
C SER A 117 13.89 -19.41 -23.72
N MET A 118 13.95 -18.84 -22.51
CA MET A 118 15.16 -18.17 -22.01
C MET A 118 16.35 -19.15 -21.89
N LYS A 119 17.57 -18.65 -22.06
CA LYS A 119 18.79 -19.45 -21.90
C LYS A 119 19.10 -19.76 -20.44
N GLU A 120 18.83 -18.80 -19.58
CA GLU A 120 19.06 -18.82 -18.15
C GLU A 120 18.19 -19.87 -17.45
N THR A 121 18.56 -20.24 -16.25
CA THR A 121 17.71 -21.04 -15.35
C THR A 121 16.61 -20.17 -14.74
N VAL A 122 15.53 -20.79 -14.22
CA VAL A 122 14.50 -20.06 -13.48
C VAL A 122 15.09 -19.33 -12.28
N LYS A 123 16.06 -19.94 -11.58
CA LYS A 123 16.75 -19.31 -10.47
C LYS A 123 17.51 -18.06 -10.93
N ALA A 124 18.32 -18.15 -11.98
CA ALA A 124 19.06 -16.99 -12.50
C ALA A 124 18.13 -15.85 -12.97
N CYS A 125 16.98 -16.20 -13.54
CA CYS A 125 15.96 -15.20 -13.86
C CYS A 125 15.39 -14.53 -12.60
N VAL A 126 15.15 -15.29 -11.54
CA VAL A 126 14.72 -14.72 -10.24
C VAL A 126 15.83 -13.87 -9.64
N ASP A 127 17.09 -14.33 -9.68
CA ASP A 127 18.27 -13.56 -9.21
C ASP A 127 18.36 -12.18 -9.89
N GLU A 128 18.02 -12.09 -11.17
CA GLU A 128 18.05 -10.85 -11.94
C GLU A 128 16.90 -9.90 -11.57
N TYR A 129 15.67 -10.42 -11.39
CA TYR A 129 14.47 -9.60 -11.29
C TYR A 129 13.94 -9.38 -9.87
N PHE A 130 14.41 -10.13 -8.87
CA PHE A 130 13.81 -10.16 -7.53
C PHE A 130 13.66 -8.78 -6.88
N GLU A 131 14.69 -7.92 -7.02
CA GLU A 131 14.69 -6.56 -6.47
C GLU A 131 14.11 -5.50 -7.44
N GLN A 132 13.78 -5.92 -8.68
CA GLN A 132 13.32 -5.00 -9.73
C GLN A 132 11.81 -5.04 -9.95
N VAL A 133 11.11 -6.01 -9.37
CA VAL A 133 9.68 -6.21 -9.57
C VAL A 133 8.92 -6.20 -8.25
N ASP A 134 7.67 -5.79 -8.30
CA ASP A 134 6.79 -5.77 -7.13
C ASP A 134 6.14 -7.15 -6.88
N ALA A 135 6.02 -7.96 -7.93
CA ALA A 135 5.43 -9.29 -7.83
C ALA A 135 6.06 -10.30 -8.80
N ILE A 136 6.15 -11.56 -8.36
CA ILE A 136 6.52 -12.71 -9.20
C ILE A 136 5.39 -13.73 -9.19
N VAL A 137 4.84 -14.02 -10.35
CA VAL A 137 3.78 -15.01 -10.54
C VAL A 137 4.33 -16.22 -11.27
N PHE A 138 4.43 -17.33 -10.59
CA PHE A 138 4.88 -18.60 -11.16
C PHE A 138 3.68 -19.37 -11.70
N VAL A 139 3.65 -19.65 -13.00
CA VAL A 139 2.66 -20.54 -13.62
C VAL A 139 3.29 -21.93 -13.77
N THR A 140 3.45 -22.63 -12.65
CA THR A 140 4.18 -23.91 -12.54
C THR A 140 3.89 -24.59 -11.19
N ALA A 141 4.57 -25.70 -10.88
CA ALA A 141 4.47 -26.36 -9.59
C ALA A 141 5.03 -25.48 -8.46
N SER A 142 4.33 -25.35 -7.34
CA SER A 142 4.72 -24.53 -6.18
C SER A 142 6.12 -24.83 -5.64
N GLY A 143 6.56 -26.09 -5.71
CA GLY A 143 7.92 -26.48 -5.30
C GLY A 143 9.03 -25.86 -6.16
N ILE A 144 8.77 -25.54 -7.44
CA ILE A 144 9.71 -24.80 -8.29
C ILE A 144 9.76 -23.33 -7.84
N ALA A 145 8.61 -22.72 -7.63
CA ALA A 145 8.49 -21.35 -7.15
C ALA A 145 9.27 -21.16 -5.83
N VAL A 146 8.98 -21.98 -4.83
CA VAL A 146 9.61 -21.90 -3.49
C VAL A 146 11.13 -22.03 -3.59
N ARG A 147 11.64 -23.03 -4.33
CA ARG A 147 13.10 -23.21 -4.47
C ARG A 147 13.79 -22.09 -5.21
N SER A 148 13.09 -21.43 -6.13
CA SER A 148 13.65 -20.32 -6.90
C SER A 148 13.80 -19.03 -6.10
N VAL A 149 12.93 -18.80 -5.10
CA VAL A 149 12.93 -17.56 -4.31
C VAL A 149 13.59 -17.72 -2.93
N ALA A 150 13.80 -18.95 -2.45
CA ALA A 150 14.17 -19.22 -1.04
C ALA A 150 15.41 -18.47 -0.56
N GLU A 151 16.42 -18.31 -1.40
CA GLU A 151 17.68 -17.64 -1.04
C GLU A 151 17.58 -16.12 -1.00
N HIS A 152 16.53 -15.54 -1.60
CA HIS A 152 16.32 -14.09 -1.68
C HIS A 152 15.44 -13.55 -0.54
N LEU A 153 14.67 -14.44 0.10
CA LEU A 153 13.71 -14.03 1.13
C LEU A 153 14.42 -13.44 2.33
N THR A 154 14.09 -12.20 2.68
CA THR A 154 14.69 -11.46 3.79
C THR A 154 13.65 -11.00 4.80
N HIS A 155 12.69 -10.19 4.36
CA HIS A 155 11.65 -9.66 5.21
C HIS A 155 10.40 -9.30 4.42
N LYS A 156 9.21 -9.61 4.98
CA LYS A 156 7.89 -9.41 4.34
C LYS A 156 7.62 -7.99 3.82
N SER A 157 8.34 -6.97 4.31
CA SER A 157 8.21 -5.58 3.89
C SER A 157 9.09 -5.19 2.70
N LYS A 158 10.02 -6.08 2.30
CA LYS A 158 10.97 -5.84 1.20
C LYS A 158 10.79 -6.84 0.08
N ASP A 159 10.42 -8.08 0.45
CA ASP A 159 10.27 -9.16 -0.51
C ASP A 159 9.05 -8.90 -1.41
N PRO A 160 9.13 -9.09 -2.72
CA PRO A 160 8.00 -8.93 -3.63
C PRO A 160 6.87 -9.90 -3.30
N ALA A 161 5.68 -9.64 -3.82
CA ALA A 161 4.56 -10.56 -3.75
C ALA A 161 4.88 -11.85 -4.54
N ILE A 162 4.93 -13.01 -3.88
CA ILE A 162 5.17 -14.29 -4.56
C ILE A 162 3.88 -15.08 -4.63
N VAL A 163 3.41 -15.31 -5.85
CA VAL A 163 2.18 -16.04 -6.16
C VAL A 163 2.48 -17.23 -7.07
N CYS A 164 1.82 -18.35 -6.86
CA CYS A 164 1.90 -19.51 -7.71
C CYS A 164 0.54 -19.88 -8.28
N MET A 165 0.48 -20.14 -9.58
CA MET A 165 -0.69 -20.61 -10.28
C MET A 165 -0.37 -21.98 -10.89
N ASP A 166 -1.31 -22.95 -10.81
CA ASP A 166 -1.13 -24.21 -11.49
C ASP A 166 -1.21 -24.04 -13.02
N GLU A 167 -0.61 -24.97 -13.78
CA GLU A 167 -0.50 -24.89 -15.24
C GLU A 167 -1.84 -24.86 -15.98
N LEU A 168 -2.95 -25.23 -15.30
CA LEU A 168 -4.29 -25.17 -15.85
C LEU A 168 -5.02 -23.87 -15.48
N GLY A 169 -4.41 -23.04 -14.60
CA GLY A 169 -5.02 -21.81 -14.10
C GLY A 169 -6.27 -22.06 -13.25
N LYS A 170 -6.30 -23.16 -12.48
CA LYS A 170 -7.44 -23.53 -11.63
C LYS A 170 -7.30 -23.02 -10.20
N HIS A 171 -6.06 -22.92 -9.71
CA HIS A 171 -5.75 -22.48 -8.37
C HIS A 171 -4.69 -21.39 -8.44
N VAL A 172 -4.86 -20.36 -7.65
CA VAL A 172 -3.88 -19.27 -7.43
C VAL A 172 -3.53 -19.25 -5.96
N ILE A 173 -2.25 -19.38 -5.63
CA ILE A 173 -1.77 -19.63 -4.29
C ILE A 173 -0.87 -18.47 -3.86
N SER A 174 -1.20 -17.80 -2.76
CA SER A 174 -0.32 -16.83 -2.11
C SER A 174 0.79 -17.58 -1.38
N LEU A 175 2.06 -17.36 -1.77
CA LEU A 175 3.20 -18.07 -1.18
C LEU A 175 3.96 -17.21 -0.16
N VAL A 176 4.31 -15.97 -0.50
CA VAL A 176 5.14 -15.10 0.34
C VAL A 176 4.65 -13.66 0.21
N SER A 177 4.87 -12.86 1.26
CA SER A 177 4.52 -11.43 1.35
C SER A 177 3.02 -11.19 1.20
N GLY A 178 2.20 -11.99 1.89
CA GLY A 178 0.74 -12.02 1.79
C GLY A 178 0.10 -10.64 1.93
N HIS A 179 0.27 -9.99 3.08
CA HIS A 179 -0.28 -8.66 3.37
C HIS A 179 0.63 -7.54 2.88
N ALA A 180 1.79 -7.36 3.49
CA ALA A 180 2.68 -6.23 3.25
C ALA A 180 3.13 -6.11 1.78
N GLY A 181 3.47 -7.23 1.13
CA GLY A 181 3.80 -7.27 -0.29
C GLY A 181 2.58 -7.39 -1.22
N GLY A 182 1.38 -7.62 -0.67
CA GLY A 182 0.14 -7.69 -1.45
C GLY A 182 -0.12 -9.02 -2.16
N ALA A 183 0.59 -10.13 -1.82
CA ALA A 183 0.39 -11.41 -2.50
C ALA A 183 -1.02 -11.98 -2.30
N ASN A 184 -1.69 -11.73 -1.16
CA ASN A 184 -3.07 -12.17 -0.92
C ASN A 184 -4.05 -11.43 -1.85
N ALA A 185 -3.95 -10.10 -1.91
CA ALA A 185 -4.78 -9.28 -2.80
C ALA A 185 -4.52 -9.61 -4.28
N LEU A 186 -3.25 -9.81 -4.68
CA LEU A 186 -2.88 -10.25 -6.02
C LEU A 186 -3.45 -11.65 -6.33
N THR A 187 -3.38 -12.58 -5.37
CA THR A 187 -3.95 -13.93 -5.51
C THR A 187 -5.45 -13.87 -5.76
N GLN A 188 -6.18 -13.06 -4.99
CA GLN A 188 -7.63 -12.88 -5.19
C GLN A 188 -7.92 -12.29 -6.57
N MET A 189 -7.24 -11.20 -6.95
CA MET A 189 -7.43 -10.53 -8.24
C MET A 189 -7.12 -11.47 -9.41
N LEU A 190 -5.99 -12.19 -9.38
CA LEU A 190 -5.64 -13.15 -10.42
C LEU A 190 -6.64 -14.32 -10.51
N ALA A 191 -7.14 -14.77 -9.35
CA ALA A 191 -8.17 -15.82 -9.31
C ALA A 191 -9.47 -15.34 -9.97
N ASP A 192 -9.92 -14.13 -9.69
CA ASP A 192 -11.10 -13.52 -10.30
C ASP A 192 -10.92 -13.37 -11.82
N VAL A 193 -9.76 -12.81 -12.25
CA VAL A 193 -9.43 -12.64 -13.66
C VAL A 193 -9.38 -13.97 -14.42
N MET A 194 -8.82 -15.02 -13.81
CA MET A 194 -8.64 -16.33 -14.44
C MET A 194 -9.79 -17.31 -14.17
N TRP A 195 -10.77 -16.93 -13.32
CA TRP A 195 -11.84 -17.81 -12.85
C TRP A 195 -11.29 -19.04 -12.12
N ALA A 196 -10.25 -18.80 -11.34
CA ALA A 196 -9.54 -19.79 -10.54
C ALA A 196 -10.06 -19.80 -9.10
N THR A 197 -9.58 -20.76 -8.30
CA THR A 197 -9.80 -20.80 -6.86
C THR A 197 -8.61 -20.13 -6.17
N PRO A 198 -8.81 -19.06 -5.40
CA PRO A 198 -7.74 -18.48 -4.58
C PRO A 198 -7.42 -19.39 -3.39
N VAL A 199 -6.14 -19.49 -3.05
CA VAL A 199 -5.65 -20.23 -1.88
C VAL A 199 -4.84 -19.25 -1.03
N ILE A 200 -5.49 -18.74 0.00
CA ILE A 200 -4.93 -17.80 0.97
C ILE A 200 -5.01 -18.46 2.34
N THR A 201 -3.89 -18.49 3.06
CA THR A 201 -3.77 -19.24 4.32
C THR A 201 -3.41 -18.36 5.52
N THR A 202 -3.33 -17.07 5.33
CA THR A 202 -3.01 -16.11 6.39
C THR A 202 -4.17 -16.05 7.40
N ALA A 203 -3.86 -16.14 8.69
CA ALA A 203 -4.87 -16.30 9.74
C ALA A 203 -5.90 -15.17 9.75
N THR A 204 -5.47 -13.91 9.58
CA THR A 204 -6.36 -12.76 9.52
C THR A 204 -7.35 -12.83 8.35
N ASP A 205 -6.91 -13.28 7.17
CA ASP A 205 -7.79 -13.47 6.02
C ASP A 205 -8.78 -14.62 6.23
N VAL A 206 -8.29 -15.76 6.76
CA VAL A 206 -9.13 -16.94 7.02
C VAL A 206 -10.23 -16.63 8.04
N GLU A 207 -9.93 -15.81 9.04
CA GLU A 207 -10.89 -15.40 10.08
C GLU A 207 -11.66 -14.12 9.72
N GLY A 208 -11.36 -13.47 8.59
CA GLY A 208 -11.98 -12.19 8.20
C GLY A 208 -11.67 -11.05 9.17
N ARG A 209 -10.46 -11.04 9.75
CA ARG A 209 -10.02 -10.05 10.73
C ARG A 209 -9.27 -8.89 10.09
N PHE A 210 -9.26 -7.76 10.79
CA PHE A 210 -8.47 -6.60 10.39
C PHE A 210 -6.98 -6.92 10.31
N SER A 211 -6.30 -6.41 9.27
CA SER A 211 -4.87 -6.49 9.06
C SER A 211 -4.27 -5.10 8.97
N ILE A 212 -3.39 -4.75 9.92
CA ILE A 212 -2.67 -3.46 9.91
C ILE A 212 -1.73 -3.33 8.71
N ASP A 213 -1.18 -4.45 8.23
CA ASP A 213 -0.28 -4.50 7.08
C ASP A 213 -1.05 -4.20 5.78
N ASP A 214 -2.26 -4.78 5.59
CA ASP A 214 -3.13 -4.49 4.44
C ASP A 214 -3.65 -3.07 4.48
N TYR A 215 -4.07 -2.62 5.66
CA TYR A 215 -4.52 -1.24 5.84
C TYR A 215 -3.41 -0.25 5.44
N ALA A 216 -2.18 -0.49 5.89
CA ALA A 216 -1.05 0.36 5.52
C ALA A 216 -0.78 0.35 4.01
N ARG A 217 -0.83 -0.82 3.38
CA ARG A 217 -0.63 -0.97 1.94
C ARG A 217 -1.74 -0.28 1.12
N GLU A 218 -3.00 -0.49 1.48
CA GLU A 218 -4.16 0.06 0.76
C GLU A 218 -4.23 1.58 0.81
N HIS A 219 -3.77 2.17 1.93
CA HIS A 219 -3.73 3.60 2.12
C HIS A 219 -2.36 4.23 1.82
N ASN A 220 -1.43 3.49 1.20
CA ASN A 220 -0.06 3.95 0.86
C ASN A 220 0.69 4.52 2.07
N LEU A 221 0.61 3.81 3.23
CA LEU A 221 1.25 4.19 4.49
C LEU A 221 2.53 3.40 4.71
N VAL A 222 3.55 4.04 5.26
CA VAL A 222 4.80 3.39 5.68
C VAL A 222 4.70 2.96 7.14
N VAL A 223 4.92 1.68 7.42
CA VAL A 223 4.96 1.12 8.77
C VAL A 223 6.31 1.43 9.40
N THR A 224 6.34 2.19 10.48
CA THR A 224 7.59 2.60 11.15
C THR A 224 8.18 1.52 12.06
N ASP A 225 7.36 0.63 12.61
CA ASP A 225 7.77 -0.42 13.55
C ASP A 225 7.00 -1.72 13.28
N TRP A 226 7.68 -2.66 12.63
CA TRP A 226 7.13 -3.98 12.30
C TRP A 226 6.92 -4.88 13.52
N THR A 227 7.63 -4.63 14.63
CA THR A 227 7.43 -5.37 15.88
C THR A 227 6.09 -5.00 16.49
N LYS A 228 5.76 -3.70 16.53
CA LYS A 228 4.46 -3.22 16.98
C LYS A 228 3.33 -3.65 16.05
N ALA A 229 3.52 -3.58 14.73
CA ALA A 229 2.52 -4.06 13.76
C ALA A 229 2.20 -5.54 13.97
N LYS A 230 3.22 -6.38 14.23
CA LYS A 230 3.03 -7.80 14.57
C LYS A 230 2.26 -7.97 15.89
N ALA A 231 2.56 -7.17 16.91
CA ALA A 231 1.88 -7.25 18.20
C ALA A 231 0.39 -6.87 18.07
N ILE A 232 0.07 -5.82 17.30
CA ILE A 232 -1.30 -5.43 16.95
C ILE A 232 -2.03 -6.59 16.25
N SER A 233 -1.42 -7.20 15.23
CA SER A 233 -2.02 -8.34 14.52
C SER A 233 -2.27 -9.53 15.46
N SER A 234 -1.39 -9.76 16.42
CA SER A 234 -1.56 -10.82 17.42
C SER A 234 -2.76 -10.54 18.36
N GLU A 235 -2.95 -9.29 18.76
CA GLU A 235 -4.08 -8.88 19.61
C GLU A 235 -5.41 -8.93 18.85
N VAL A 236 -5.42 -8.52 17.59
CA VAL A 236 -6.59 -8.66 16.69
C VAL A 236 -7.03 -10.13 16.61
N LEU A 237 -6.10 -11.05 16.39
CA LEU A 237 -6.40 -12.48 16.33
C LEU A 237 -6.85 -13.06 17.68
N ALA A 238 -6.18 -12.69 18.78
CA ALA A 238 -6.46 -13.26 20.11
C ALA A 238 -7.75 -12.70 20.73
N ALA A 239 -7.98 -11.40 20.65
CA ALA A 239 -9.07 -10.69 21.32
C ALA A 239 -10.22 -10.27 20.39
N GLY A 240 -10.06 -10.44 19.08
CA GLY A 240 -11.02 -9.93 18.10
C GLY A 240 -11.12 -8.41 18.06
N ALA A 241 -10.02 -7.72 18.39
CA ALA A 241 -9.99 -6.27 18.42
C ALA A 241 -10.21 -5.67 17.02
N GLU A 242 -11.16 -4.74 16.92
CA GLU A 242 -11.44 -4.00 15.68
C GLU A 242 -10.92 -2.57 15.79
N PRO A 243 -10.47 -1.95 14.68
CA PRO A 243 -10.01 -0.58 14.69
C PRO A 243 -11.17 0.38 14.95
N VAL A 244 -11.02 1.25 15.95
CA VAL A 244 -11.96 2.32 16.26
C VAL A 244 -11.28 3.65 16.00
N ARG A 245 -11.91 4.52 15.20
CA ARG A 245 -11.43 5.90 15.01
C ARG A 245 -11.63 6.67 16.30
N VAL A 246 -10.58 7.35 16.76
CA VAL A 246 -10.61 8.16 17.96
C VAL A 246 -10.68 9.64 17.54
N ASN A 247 -11.72 10.35 18.01
CA ASN A 247 -11.87 11.78 17.75
C ASN A 247 -10.90 12.58 18.64
N GLU A 248 -10.22 13.57 18.05
CA GLU A 248 -9.27 14.43 18.80
C GLU A 248 -9.88 15.07 20.06
N ALA A 249 -11.15 15.45 20.01
CA ALA A 249 -11.88 15.99 21.16
C ALA A 249 -11.99 15.00 22.34
N GLU A 250 -12.04 13.70 22.08
CA GLU A 250 -12.11 12.65 23.11
C GLU A 250 -10.71 12.41 23.73
N VAL A 251 -9.67 12.45 22.90
CA VAL A 251 -8.27 12.31 23.37
C VAL A 251 -7.88 13.46 24.30
N LEU A 252 -8.22 14.69 23.94
CA LEU A 252 -7.93 15.87 24.76
C LEU A 252 -8.65 15.81 26.12
N GLN A 253 -9.90 15.32 26.14
CA GLN A 253 -10.65 15.15 27.41
C GLN A 253 -10.05 14.04 28.29
N GLU A 254 -9.53 12.98 27.71
CA GLU A 254 -8.88 11.89 28.45
C GLU A 254 -7.50 12.28 28.96
N GLU A 255 -6.72 13.01 28.18
CA GLU A 255 -5.42 13.56 28.60
C GLU A 255 -5.59 14.60 29.71
N GLU A 256 -6.61 15.47 29.66
CA GLU A 256 -6.95 16.41 30.72
C GLU A 256 -7.42 15.71 32.00
N LYS A 257 -8.19 14.63 31.89
CA LYS A 257 -8.61 13.81 33.03
C LYS A 257 -7.40 13.12 33.69
N ASN A 258 -6.54 12.50 32.91
CA ASN A 258 -5.34 11.79 33.40
C ASN A 258 -4.37 12.77 34.06
N ALA A 259 -4.16 13.97 33.49
CA ALA A 259 -3.35 15.02 34.09
C ALA A 259 -3.95 15.50 35.42
N CYS A 260 -5.28 15.61 35.51
CA CYS A 260 -5.99 16.00 36.73
C CYS A 260 -5.95 14.88 37.79
N GLU A 261 -5.98 13.59 37.43
CA GLU A 261 -5.85 12.46 38.37
C GLU A 261 -4.42 12.34 38.91
N ILE A 262 -3.40 12.49 38.08
CA ILE A 262 -1.98 12.52 38.53
C ILE A 262 -1.73 13.70 39.50
N CYS A 263 -2.32 14.86 39.24
CA CYS A 263 -2.27 16.00 40.18
C CYS A 263 -2.98 15.74 41.52
N LYS A 264 -4.07 14.94 41.51
CA LYS A 264 -4.78 14.54 42.73
C LYS A 264 -4.02 13.49 43.53
N GLU A 265 -3.40 12.50 42.90
CA GLU A 265 -2.58 11.50 43.58
C GLU A 265 -1.30 12.11 44.18
N GLN A 266 -0.64 13.05 43.50
CA GLN A 266 0.52 13.76 44.06
C GLN A 266 0.17 14.62 45.28
N LYS A 267 -1.05 15.15 45.37
CA LYS A 267 -1.55 15.84 46.55
C LYS A 267 -1.90 14.90 47.72
N SER A 268 -2.27 13.67 47.44
CA SER A 268 -2.66 12.65 48.45
C SER A 268 -1.43 11.94 49.08
N THR A 269 -0.28 11.93 48.41
CA THR A 269 0.94 11.24 48.89
C THR A 269 1.85 12.10 49.81
N GLY A 270 1.47 13.33 50.12
CA GLY A 270 2.11 14.14 51.19
C GLY A 270 3.61 14.43 51.02
N ILE A 271 4.12 14.47 49.81
CA ILE A 271 5.51 14.88 49.55
C ILE A 271 5.55 16.41 49.61
N ASP A 272 6.10 16.88 50.73
CA ASP A 272 6.36 18.32 51.08
C ASP A 272 7.44 18.86 50.11
N VAL A 273 7.02 19.60 49.11
CA VAL A 273 7.95 20.37 48.26
C VAL A 273 8.17 21.69 48.96
N GLY A 274 9.37 21.88 49.51
CA GLY A 274 9.86 22.90 50.35
C GLY A 274 9.34 24.31 50.09
N LYS A 275 9.10 25.04 51.23
CA LYS A 275 8.77 26.44 51.33
C LYS A 275 9.59 27.29 50.38
N ILE A 276 8.92 27.95 49.45
CA ILE A 276 9.38 29.15 48.79
C ILE A 276 8.59 30.31 49.44
N GLU A 277 9.34 31.28 50.01
CA GLU A 277 8.83 32.42 50.76
C GLU A 277 7.86 33.27 49.95
N ASN A 278 6.77 33.68 50.62
CA ASN A 278 5.75 34.59 50.12
C ASN A 278 6.36 36.00 49.95
N ASP A 279 6.44 36.48 48.72
CA ASP A 279 6.32 37.89 48.41
C ASP A 279 5.02 38.15 47.69
N GLY A 280 4.19 38.96 48.36
CA GLY A 280 2.80 39.18 48.03
C GLY A 280 2.51 39.62 46.60
N CYS A 281 1.72 38.84 45.96
CA CYS A 281 0.60 39.24 45.11
C CYS A 281 -0.14 37.99 44.57
N GLY A 282 -1.39 37.86 44.95
CA GLY A 282 -2.48 37.20 44.21
C GLY A 282 -2.30 35.78 43.73
N ASN A 283 -3.04 34.88 44.37
CA ASN A 283 -3.37 33.53 43.93
C ASN A 283 -3.19 33.22 42.43
N ARG A 284 -2.09 32.57 42.10
CA ARG A 284 -1.93 31.76 40.87
C ARG A 284 -1.20 30.47 41.21
N VAL A 285 -1.79 29.37 40.80
CA VAL A 285 -1.23 28.03 40.95
C VAL A 285 -0.32 27.77 39.73
N ASP A 286 0.88 28.38 39.72
CA ASP A 286 1.82 28.38 38.60
C ASP A 286 2.43 27.00 38.23
N GLY A 287 2.12 25.97 39.00
CA GLY A 287 2.62 24.60 38.73
C GLY A 287 1.81 23.79 37.69
N CYS A 288 0.56 24.18 37.45
CA CYS A 288 -0.31 23.50 36.47
C CYS A 288 -0.26 24.18 35.09
N GLU A 289 -0.06 25.49 35.02
CA GLU A 289 0.03 26.22 33.75
C GLU A 289 1.25 25.81 32.91
N ASN A 290 2.41 25.58 33.50
CA ASN A 290 3.59 25.12 32.73
C ASN A 290 3.48 23.66 32.23
N ARG A 291 2.58 22.82 32.78
CA ARG A 291 2.31 21.49 32.24
C ARG A 291 1.18 21.51 31.19
N ILE A 292 0.26 22.43 31.31
CA ILE A 292 -0.78 22.71 30.33
C ILE A 292 -0.17 23.35 29.08
N ASP A 293 0.81 24.24 29.24
CA ASP A 293 1.59 24.80 28.12
C ASP A 293 2.46 23.73 27.42
N GLY A 294 2.99 22.76 28.17
CA GLY A 294 3.67 21.58 27.59
C GLY A 294 2.72 20.66 26.80
N CYS A 295 1.46 20.55 27.22
CA CYS A 295 0.42 19.84 26.47
C CYS A 295 -0.10 20.70 25.30
N LYS A 296 -0.26 22.01 25.47
CA LYS A 296 -0.61 22.93 24.38
C LYS A 296 0.44 22.93 23.27
N ASN A 297 1.74 22.92 23.59
CA ASN A 297 2.80 22.80 22.60
C ASN A 297 2.83 21.44 21.88
N ARG A 298 2.14 20.40 22.40
CA ARG A 298 1.92 19.14 21.67
C ARG A 298 0.68 19.17 20.76
N VAL A 299 -0.28 20.03 21.05
CA VAL A 299 -1.50 20.23 20.26
C VAL A 299 -1.31 21.27 19.16
N ASP A 300 -0.43 22.26 19.39
CA ASP A 300 -0.07 23.29 18.39
C ASP A 300 0.74 22.73 17.20
N ALA A 301 1.05 21.40 17.17
CA ALA A 301 1.62 20.72 16.00
C ALA A 301 0.63 20.64 14.82
N CYS A 302 -0.62 21.03 15.01
CA CYS A 302 -1.62 21.18 13.91
C CYS A 302 -1.52 22.53 13.18
N GLU A 303 -0.52 23.37 13.45
CA GLU A 303 -0.37 24.68 12.77
C GLU A 303 -0.13 24.57 11.26
N ASN A 304 0.20 23.39 10.72
CA ASN A 304 0.47 23.19 9.29
C ASN A 304 -0.70 22.57 8.51
N GLY A 305 -1.91 22.46 9.08
CA GLY A 305 -3.10 21.97 8.35
C GLY A 305 -3.07 20.49 7.93
N LEU A 306 -2.08 19.70 8.40
CA LEU A 306 -1.94 18.29 8.07
C LEU A 306 -2.82 17.44 8.98
N ASP A 307 -3.69 16.61 8.38
CA ASP A 307 -4.57 15.71 9.11
C ASP A 307 -3.79 14.67 9.92
N VAL A 308 -4.13 14.56 11.21
CA VAL A 308 -3.66 13.49 12.09
C VAL A 308 -4.84 12.56 12.36
N GLN A 309 -4.75 11.32 11.90
CA GLN A 309 -5.78 10.32 12.19
C GLN A 309 -5.28 9.38 13.29
N ARG A 310 -6.17 8.98 14.19
CA ARG A 310 -5.88 8.06 15.28
C ARG A 310 -6.84 6.88 15.25
N LEU A 311 -6.29 5.67 15.40
CA LEU A 311 -7.07 4.44 15.54
C LEU A 311 -6.70 3.78 16.87
N GLN A 312 -7.69 3.31 17.61
CA GLN A 312 -7.49 2.42 18.75
C GLN A 312 -7.75 0.98 18.30
N ILE A 313 -6.80 0.09 18.57
CA ILE A 313 -6.89 -1.35 18.24
C ILE A 313 -6.47 -2.13 19.49
N GLY A 314 -7.45 -2.60 20.26
CA GLY A 314 -7.19 -3.22 21.55
C GLY A 314 -6.42 -2.30 22.49
N SER A 315 -5.26 -2.73 22.97
CA SER A 315 -4.36 -1.95 23.83
C SER A 315 -3.45 -0.99 23.06
N TYR A 316 -3.42 -1.05 21.73
CA TYR A 316 -2.53 -0.24 20.88
C TYR A 316 -3.23 0.96 20.28
N GLN A 317 -2.50 2.07 20.19
CA GLN A 317 -2.88 3.24 19.41
C GLN A 317 -2.10 3.25 18.09
N VAL A 318 -2.77 3.57 16.99
CA VAL A 318 -2.15 3.82 15.68
C VAL A 318 -2.33 5.28 15.32
N VAL A 319 -1.24 6.00 15.08
CA VAL A 319 -1.24 7.40 14.68
C VAL A 319 -0.80 7.50 13.23
N ILE A 320 -1.64 8.07 12.38
CA ILE A 320 -1.38 8.25 10.95
C ILE A 320 -1.09 9.72 10.70
N THR A 321 0.18 10.05 10.45
CA THR A 321 0.63 11.42 10.23
C THR A 321 1.99 11.44 9.52
N PRO A 322 2.25 12.40 8.60
CA PRO A 322 3.56 12.62 8.02
C PRO A 322 4.54 13.33 8.97
N GLN A 323 4.05 13.85 10.10
CA GLN A 323 4.85 14.61 11.08
C GLN A 323 5.78 13.69 11.87
N ASP A 324 6.91 14.24 12.32
CA ASP A 324 7.81 13.55 13.24
C ASP A 324 7.28 13.69 14.67
N VAL A 325 6.56 12.67 15.14
CA VAL A 325 5.92 12.65 16.46
C VAL A 325 6.61 11.65 17.39
N SER A 326 6.69 12.00 18.67
CA SER A 326 7.11 11.04 19.70
C SER A 326 6.01 10.01 19.93
N VAL A 327 6.37 8.73 19.86
CA VAL A 327 5.45 7.60 20.12
C VAL A 327 5.95 6.75 21.29
N ASP A 328 5.04 6.30 22.13
CA ASP A 328 5.32 5.39 23.25
C ASP A 328 5.38 3.92 22.83
N ALA A 329 5.48 3.02 23.80
CA ALA A 329 5.58 1.58 23.54
C ALA A 329 4.32 0.97 22.92
N GLN A 330 3.13 1.52 23.19
CA GLN A 330 1.84 1.07 22.68
C GLN A 330 1.36 1.84 21.45
N THR A 331 2.11 2.84 21.00
CA THR A 331 1.71 3.63 19.83
C THR A 331 2.53 3.26 18.60
N LEU A 332 1.85 2.87 17.51
CA LEU A 332 2.44 2.68 16.18
C LEU A 332 2.19 3.92 15.33
N GLN A 333 3.25 4.50 14.76
CA GLN A 333 3.09 5.52 13.73
C GLN A 333 3.04 4.87 12.36
N LEU A 334 2.06 5.25 11.54
CA LEU A 334 1.99 5.02 10.11
C LEU A 334 2.19 6.34 9.38
N ILE A 335 3.06 6.38 8.38
CA ILE A 335 3.41 7.61 7.68
C ILE A 335 2.79 7.59 6.28
N PRO A 336 1.85 8.50 5.96
CA PRO A 336 1.30 8.62 4.63
C PRO A 336 2.34 9.20 3.67
N ARG A 337 2.44 8.64 2.47
CA ARG A 337 3.26 9.18 1.38
C ARG A 337 2.48 10.29 0.67
N CYS A 338 2.57 11.49 1.20
CA CYS A 338 1.76 12.63 0.80
C CYS A 338 2.54 13.95 0.61
N ILE A 339 3.87 13.89 0.64
CA ILE A 339 4.71 15.09 0.49
C ILE A 339 5.53 14.97 -0.79
N VAL A 340 5.43 15.95 -1.67
CA VAL A 340 6.30 16.08 -2.84
C VAL A 340 7.43 17.04 -2.56
N ALA A 341 8.65 16.68 -2.99
CA ALA A 341 9.80 17.55 -2.96
C ALA A 341 10.06 18.14 -4.35
N GLY A 342 9.88 19.45 -4.49
CA GLY A 342 10.37 20.18 -5.65
C GLY A 342 11.85 20.46 -5.49
N VAL A 343 12.69 20.01 -6.43
CA VAL A 343 14.13 20.08 -6.33
C VAL A 343 14.75 20.80 -7.51
N GLY A 344 15.59 21.80 -7.22
CA GLY A 344 16.50 22.41 -8.20
C GLY A 344 17.95 22.19 -7.77
N CYS A 345 18.84 21.86 -8.69
CA CYS A 345 20.25 21.65 -8.37
C CYS A 345 21.18 22.13 -9.48
N LYS A 346 22.46 22.31 -9.18
CA LYS A 346 23.51 22.51 -10.19
C LYS A 346 23.70 21.23 -11.01
N LYS A 347 24.21 21.36 -12.25
CA LYS A 347 24.49 20.22 -13.12
C LYS A 347 25.56 19.33 -12.50
N GLY A 348 25.33 18.01 -12.54
CA GLY A 348 26.25 16.99 -12.00
C GLY A 348 26.28 16.97 -10.47
N MET A 349 25.16 17.27 -9.80
CA MET A 349 25.06 17.23 -8.34
C MET A 349 25.08 15.78 -7.85
N PRO A 350 26.00 15.41 -6.92
CA PRO A 350 26.02 14.07 -6.33
C PRO A 350 24.77 13.76 -5.52
N VAL A 351 24.38 12.49 -5.52
CA VAL A 351 23.16 12.00 -4.84
C VAL A 351 23.16 12.26 -3.34
N ASP A 352 24.31 12.11 -2.67
CA ASP A 352 24.47 12.36 -1.23
C ASP A 352 24.13 13.80 -0.82
N LYS A 353 24.45 14.78 -1.66
CA LYS A 353 24.11 16.19 -1.41
C LYS A 353 22.64 16.48 -1.62
N ILE A 354 22.02 15.85 -2.62
CA ILE A 354 20.60 15.95 -2.87
C ILE A 354 19.85 15.33 -1.70
N GLU A 355 20.25 14.12 -1.28
CA GLU A 355 19.63 13.43 -0.15
C GLU A 355 19.72 14.25 1.13
N HIS A 356 20.89 14.79 1.45
CA HIS A 356 21.08 15.63 2.63
C HIS A 356 20.19 16.88 2.61
N ALA A 357 20.11 17.58 1.47
CA ALA A 357 19.28 18.78 1.34
C ALA A 357 17.78 18.47 1.48
N VAL A 358 17.31 17.34 0.94
CA VAL A 358 15.91 16.91 1.09
C VAL A 358 15.63 16.51 2.53
N GLN A 359 16.51 15.73 3.18
CA GLN A 359 16.35 15.34 4.58
C GLN A 359 16.28 16.56 5.52
N GLU A 360 17.14 17.55 5.31
CA GLU A 360 17.09 18.79 6.11
C GLU A 360 15.81 19.61 5.86
N ALA A 361 15.30 19.62 4.62
CA ALA A 361 14.03 20.28 4.33
C ALA A 361 12.87 19.62 5.09
N PHE A 362 12.81 18.29 5.10
CA PHE A 362 11.83 17.53 5.86
C PHE A 362 11.96 17.79 7.37
N ALA A 363 13.17 17.74 7.92
CA ALA A 363 13.42 18.02 9.33
C ALA A 363 13.01 19.44 9.73
N LYS A 364 13.28 20.46 8.90
CA LYS A 364 12.85 21.84 9.13
C LYS A 364 11.33 22.01 9.13
N ALA A 365 10.63 21.20 8.33
CA ALA A 365 9.18 21.18 8.28
C ALA A 365 8.55 20.33 9.41
N GLY A 366 9.35 19.67 10.26
CA GLY A 366 8.86 18.73 11.27
C GLY A 366 8.24 17.47 10.68
N LEU A 367 8.69 17.05 9.49
CA LEU A 367 8.15 15.92 8.73
C LEU A 367 9.14 14.76 8.67
N ARG A 368 8.59 13.55 8.57
CA ARG A 368 9.36 12.34 8.33
C ARG A 368 9.66 12.21 6.83
N ILE A 369 10.91 11.90 6.48
CA ILE A 369 11.32 11.70 5.07
C ILE A 369 10.56 10.56 4.38
N GLU A 370 10.07 9.60 5.13
CA GLU A 370 9.25 8.49 4.63
C GLU A 370 7.91 8.97 4.04
N ALA A 371 7.49 10.20 4.35
CA ALA A 371 6.31 10.83 3.75
C ALA A 371 6.54 11.32 2.30
N LEU A 372 7.78 11.26 1.79
CA LEU A 372 8.09 11.62 0.41
C LEU A 372 7.34 10.69 -0.55
N CYS A 373 6.48 11.26 -1.40
CA CYS A 373 5.73 10.54 -2.43
C CYS A 373 6.31 10.71 -3.83
N ALA A 374 6.98 11.83 -4.11
CA ALA A 374 7.56 12.13 -5.42
C ALA A 374 8.63 13.21 -5.34
N VAL A 375 9.47 13.29 -6.38
CA VAL A 375 10.37 14.40 -6.63
C VAL A 375 9.95 15.10 -7.92
N ALA A 376 9.82 16.42 -7.88
CA ALA A 376 9.45 17.23 -9.03
C ALA A 376 10.55 18.23 -9.40
N SER A 377 10.78 18.49 -10.70
CA SER A 377 11.78 19.44 -11.17
C SER A 377 11.39 20.03 -12.52
N ILE A 378 12.32 20.78 -13.16
CA ILE A 378 12.19 21.26 -14.52
C ILE A 378 12.81 20.26 -15.52
N ASP A 379 12.32 20.21 -16.76
CA ASP A 379 12.77 19.29 -17.82
C ASP A 379 14.27 19.34 -18.09
N LEU A 380 14.91 20.51 -17.88
CA LEU A 380 16.36 20.63 -17.95
C LEU A 380 17.12 19.70 -16.99
N LYS A 381 16.42 19.13 -15.99
CA LYS A 381 16.95 18.21 -14.97
C LYS A 381 16.56 16.76 -15.20
N LYS A 382 15.85 16.45 -16.28
CA LYS A 382 15.40 15.10 -16.59
C LYS A 382 16.54 14.07 -16.64
N GLU A 383 17.70 14.46 -17.20
CA GLU A 383 18.89 13.62 -17.32
C GLU A 383 19.91 13.83 -16.17
N GLU A 384 19.50 14.41 -15.04
CA GLU A 384 20.39 14.63 -13.91
C GLU A 384 20.54 13.35 -13.09
N VAL A 385 21.66 12.68 -13.24
CA VAL A 385 21.95 11.35 -12.66
C VAL A 385 21.70 11.32 -11.14
N GLY A 386 22.17 12.34 -10.41
CA GLY A 386 21.99 12.35 -8.94
C GLY A 386 20.54 12.46 -8.50
N LEU A 387 19.64 13.10 -9.30
CA LEU A 387 18.20 13.12 -9.01
C LEU A 387 17.55 11.77 -9.32
N GLN A 388 17.95 11.14 -10.42
CA GLN A 388 17.45 9.82 -10.80
C GLN A 388 17.86 8.78 -9.75
N GLU A 389 19.14 8.72 -9.36
CA GLU A 389 19.64 7.83 -8.30
C GLU A 389 18.93 8.07 -6.96
N PHE A 390 18.70 9.33 -6.59
CA PHE A 390 17.94 9.65 -5.35
C PHE A 390 16.51 9.09 -5.40
N CYS A 391 15.84 9.25 -6.52
CA CYS A 391 14.47 8.73 -6.69
C CYS A 391 14.43 7.20 -6.68
N GLU A 392 15.43 6.55 -7.29
CA GLU A 392 15.59 5.09 -7.27
C GLU A 392 15.82 4.59 -5.83
N ILE A 393 16.75 5.18 -5.07
CA ILE A 393 17.05 4.83 -3.68
C ILE A 393 15.80 4.98 -2.79
N ARG A 394 15.00 6.03 -3.02
CA ARG A 394 13.79 6.30 -2.23
C ARG A 394 12.55 5.59 -2.75
N ASN A 395 12.66 4.92 -3.89
CA ASN A 395 11.54 4.28 -4.59
C ASN A 395 10.35 5.22 -4.78
N VAL A 396 10.63 6.41 -5.35
CA VAL A 396 9.62 7.44 -5.64
C VAL A 396 9.73 7.89 -7.09
N PRO A 397 8.63 8.31 -7.74
CA PRO A 397 8.67 8.84 -9.10
C PRO A 397 9.47 10.15 -9.17
N PHE A 398 10.15 10.34 -10.30
CA PHE A 398 10.77 11.60 -10.69
C PHE A 398 9.99 12.20 -11.85
N GLU A 399 9.36 13.35 -11.64
CA GLU A 399 8.56 14.04 -12.64
C GLU A 399 9.16 15.39 -12.99
N THR A 400 9.14 15.73 -14.27
CA THR A 400 9.70 16.98 -14.75
C THR A 400 8.70 17.73 -15.64
N TYR A 401 8.76 19.05 -15.58
CA TYR A 401 7.82 19.96 -16.24
C TYR A 401 8.56 20.95 -17.14
N ALA A 402 7.91 21.37 -18.24
CA ALA A 402 8.40 22.43 -19.08
C ALA A 402 8.41 23.79 -18.36
N ALA A 403 9.30 24.68 -18.77
CA ALA A 403 9.41 26.03 -18.16
C ALA A 403 8.11 26.80 -18.21
N GLU A 404 7.37 26.70 -19.32
CA GLU A 404 6.08 27.36 -19.54
C GLU A 404 5.01 26.83 -18.57
N GLU A 405 5.00 25.52 -18.29
CA GLU A 405 4.07 24.90 -17.35
C GLU A 405 4.32 25.37 -15.93
N LEU A 406 5.60 25.43 -15.52
CA LEU A 406 5.99 25.94 -14.21
C LEU A 406 5.66 27.44 -14.07
N GLN A 407 5.82 28.23 -15.12
CA GLN A 407 5.51 29.66 -15.08
C GLN A 407 4.01 29.92 -14.99
N ALA A 408 3.18 29.03 -15.52
CA ALA A 408 1.73 29.10 -15.44
C ALA A 408 1.16 28.78 -14.04
N VAL A 409 1.95 28.20 -13.14
CA VAL A 409 1.51 27.88 -11.77
C VAL A 409 1.25 29.18 -11.00
N LEU A 410 -0.01 29.39 -10.60
CA LEU A 410 -0.43 30.59 -9.88
C LEU A 410 0.08 30.57 -8.43
N GLY A 411 0.49 31.72 -7.91
CA GLY A 411 0.93 31.83 -6.52
C GLY A 411 2.04 32.86 -6.36
N THR A 412 2.47 33.07 -5.10
CA THR A 412 3.61 33.92 -4.74
C THR A 412 4.80 33.07 -4.38
N TYR A 413 5.83 33.09 -5.20
CA TYR A 413 7.04 32.28 -5.08
C TYR A 413 8.29 33.11 -4.86
N SER A 414 9.35 32.48 -4.31
CA SER A 414 10.64 33.13 -4.05
C SER A 414 11.38 33.36 -5.37
N ALA A 415 11.34 34.58 -5.92
CA ALA A 415 11.98 34.90 -7.19
C ALA A 415 13.52 34.86 -7.12
N SER A 416 14.15 34.41 -8.21
CA SER A 416 15.60 34.41 -8.40
C SER A 416 15.96 34.80 -9.83
N GLU A 417 16.55 35.99 -9.99
CA GLU A 417 16.98 36.50 -11.30
C GLU A 417 17.98 35.54 -12.01
N PHE A 418 18.90 34.94 -11.23
CA PHE A 418 19.85 33.96 -11.77
C PHE A 418 19.15 32.73 -12.35
N VAL A 419 18.17 32.18 -11.63
CA VAL A 419 17.41 30.99 -12.08
C VAL A 419 16.59 31.36 -13.30
N SER A 420 15.94 32.53 -13.31
CA SER A 420 15.14 33.02 -14.43
C SER A 420 15.97 33.16 -15.72
N GLY A 421 17.20 33.66 -15.61
CA GLY A 421 18.10 33.80 -16.76
C GLY A 421 18.58 32.48 -17.36
N VAL A 422 18.60 31.40 -16.59
CA VAL A 422 19.07 30.06 -17.03
C VAL A 422 17.93 29.15 -17.45
N THR A 423 16.81 29.16 -16.71
CA THR A 423 15.71 28.21 -16.87
C THR A 423 14.46 28.79 -17.49
N GLY A 424 14.36 30.13 -17.62
CA GLY A 424 13.15 30.81 -18.04
C GLY A 424 12.07 30.94 -16.96
N VAL A 425 12.34 30.41 -15.74
CA VAL A 425 11.39 30.39 -14.60
C VAL A 425 12.08 31.02 -13.38
N ASP A 426 11.38 31.88 -12.65
CA ASP A 426 11.90 32.57 -11.46
C ASP A 426 12.16 31.63 -10.27
N ASN A 427 11.43 30.51 -10.18
CA ASN A 427 11.57 29.49 -9.13
C ASN A 427 11.18 28.10 -9.63
N VAL A 428 12.14 27.19 -9.67
CA VAL A 428 11.91 25.81 -10.09
C VAL A 428 11.30 24.97 -8.94
N CYS A 429 11.93 24.97 -7.76
CA CYS A 429 11.57 24.02 -6.69
C CYS A 429 10.15 24.25 -6.12
N GLU A 430 9.77 25.50 -5.83
CA GLU A 430 8.42 25.77 -5.29
C GLU A 430 7.34 25.50 -6.34
N ARG A 431 7.55 25.95 -7.58
CA ARG A 431 6.57 25.76 -8.64
C ARG A 431 6.40 24.29 -9.06
N SER A 432 7.48 23.51 -9.14
CA SER A 432 7.39 22.10 -9.48
C SER A 432 6.72 21.29 -8.36
N ALA A 433 6.96 21.63 -7.09
CA ALA A 433 6.28 20.99 -5.96
C ALA A 433 4.77 21.25 -6.01
N VAL A 434 4.35 22.52 -6.17
CA VAL A 434 2.93 22.89 -6.23
C VAL A 434 2.26 22.32 -7.49
N LYS A 435 2.94 22.34 -8.63
CA LYS A 435 2.43 21.77 -9.89
C LYS A 435 2.11 20.28 -9.71
N TYR A 436 3.07 19.51 -9.20
CA TYR A 436 2.85 18.09 -8.92
C TYR A 436 1.69 17.88 -7.95
N ALA A 437 1.66 18.62 -6.84
CA ALA A 437 0.62 18.48 -5.83
C ALA A 437 -0.78 18.81 -6.37
N SER A 438 -0.90 19.81 -7.26
CA SER A 438 -2.18 20.17 -7.89
C SER A 438 -2.65 19.15 -8.94
N GLU A 439 -1.76 18.39 -9.57
CA GLU A 439 -2.12 17.39 -10.59
C GLU A 439 -2.47 16.03 -9.98
N HIS A 440 -1.87 15.71 -8.82
CA HIS A 440 -1.99 14.38 -8.19
C HIS A 440 -2.78 14.42 -6.87
N GLY A 441 -3.18 15.58 -6.40
CA GLY A 441 -3.98 15.79 -5.19
C GLY A 441 -5.39 16.28 -5.49
N ALA A 442 -6.25 16.25 -4.48
CA ALA A 442 -7.62 16.75 -4.54
C ALA A 442 -7.72 18.29 -4.50
N ASN A 443 -6.64 19.00 -4.17
CA ASN A 443 -6.57 20.45 -4.00
C ASN A 443 -5.53 21.09 -4.92
N ASP A 444 -5.53 22.45 -4.98
CA ASP A 444 -4.60 23.26 -5.81
C ASP A 444 -3.10 23.16 -5.42
N GLY A 445 -2.74 22.26 -4.49
CA GLY A 445 -1.41 22.07 -3.95
C GLY A 445 -1.04 23.13 -2.90
N GLU A 446 -0.76 22.69 -1.68
CA GLU A 446 -0.34 23.58 -0.59
C GLU A 446 1.17 23.51 -0.35
N LEU A 447 1.83 24.66 -0.38
CA LEU A 447 3.27 24.76 -0.12
C LEU A 447 3.53 24.76 1.39
N LEU A 448 4.06 23.64 1.90
CA LEU A 448 4.39 23.47 3.32
C LEU A 448 5.71 24.12 3.71
N LEU A 449 6.72 23.99 2.86
CA LEU A 449 8.02 24.59 3.08
C LEU A 449 8.47 25.34 1.84
N ARG A 450 8.71 26.64 2.00
CA ARG A 450 9.30 27.48 0.96
C ARG A 450 10.74 27.07 0.67
N LYS A 451 11.27 27.50 -0.46
CA LYS A 451 12.62 27.23 -0.94
C LYS A 451 13.68 27.30 0.17
N GLN A 452 14.31 26.17 0.39
CA GLN A 452 15.54 26.06 1.15
C GLN A 452 16.71 25.89 0.18
N ALA A 453 17.82 26.58 0.41
CA ALA A 453 18.99 26.50 -0.48
C ALA A 453 20.21 26.06 0.34
N GLN A 454 20.87 25.00 -0.11
CA GLN A 454 22.06 24.46 0.54
C GLN A 454 22.97 23.78 -0.48
N ASP A 455 24.26 24.07 -0.45
CA ASP A 455 25.32 23.43 -1.24
C ASP A 455 25.07 23.32 -2.76
N GLY A 456 24.24 24.24 -3.29
CA GLY A 456 23.86 24.23 -4.72
C GLY A 456 22.65 23.37 -5.06
N VAL A 457 21.93 22.89 -4.03
CA VAL A 457 20.60 22.27 -4.12
C VAL A 457 19.56 23.22 -3.54
N THR A 458 18.39 23.28 -4.13
CA THR A 458 17.23 24.01 -3.61
C THR A 458 16.05 23.04 -3.49
N VAL A 459 15.40 23.05 -2.34
CA VAL A 459 14.27 22.15 -2.05
C VAL A 459 13.09 22.98 -1.54
N ALA A 460 11.90 22.64 -1.99
CA ALA A 460 10.63 23.10 -1.44
C ALA A 460 9.70 21.88 -1.27
N LEU A 461 8.80 21.94 -0.31
CA LEU A 461 7.88 20.85 -0.01
C LEU A 461 6.44 21.30 -0.20
N ALA A 462 5.62 20.47 -0.84
CA ALA A 462 4.18 20.69 -0.96
C ALA A 462 3.40 19.44 -0.54
N TYR A 463 2.18 19.65 -0.07
CA TYR A 463 1.27 18.60 0.36
C TYR A 463 0.44 18.11 -0.82
N VAL A 464 0.41 16.79 -1.01
CA VAL A 464 -0.44 16.10 -1.98
C VAL A 464 -1.63 15.54 -1.20
N CYS A 465 -2.75 16.25 -1.23
CA CYS A 465 -3.98 15.82 -0.56
C CYS A 465 -4.54 14.59 -1.28
N SER A 466 -4.65 13.44 -0.63
CA SER A 466 -5.43 12.30 -1.14
C SER A 466 -6.91 12.52 -0.84
N GLU A 467 -7.78 12.13 -1.80
CA GLU A 467 -9.24 12.11 -1.61
C GLU A 467 -9.68 11.29 -0.40
#